data_f88f8b1621a91f49cd976282ff666b63
#
_entry.id   f88f8b1621a91f49cd976282ff666b63
#
_cell.length_a   1.000
_cell.length_b   1.000
_cell.length_c   1.000
_cell.angle_alpha   90.00
_cell.angle_beta   90.00
_cell.angle_gamma   90.00
#
_symmetry.space_group_name_H-M   'P 1'
#
loop_
_entity.id
_entity.type
_entity.pdbx_description
1 polymer ?
#
loop_
_entity_poly.entity_id
_entity_poly.type
_entity_poly.pdbx_seq_one_letter_code
_entity_poly.pdbx_strand_id
1 'polypeptide(L)'
;MNEFRRTRTSALRAGLPLALLCALTIGCAGRNVEQAPVPAPPPDRAASLQSDLDELAGGGAPGEAHLLAEAAMAESARLAVEYRMARPALFNNVLVNVGLKERGLCWHWTEDLFAALRRLPLSSYELHWGIAHRGRLFREHNSLVVTARGESFASGIVLDPWRESGALYWVAVREDRYPWEPR
;
A
#
# COMPACT_ATOMS: atom_id res chain seq x y z
N MET A 1 -34.11 28.22 -75.05
CA MET A 1 -33.05 28.37 -76.09
C MET A 1 -31.83 27.63 -75.51
N ASN A 2 -31.48 26.59 -76.27
CA ASN A 2 -30.23 25.83 -76.33
C ASN A 2 -29.88 24.99 -75.07
N GLU A 3 -30.13 23.72 -75.17
CA GLU A 3 -29.49 22.62 -75.92
C GLU A 3 -28.12 22.17 -75.40
N PHE A 4 -28.13 20.89 -75.02
CA PHE A 4 -27.21 19.82 -75.38
C PHE A 4 -25.81 19.80 -74.67
N ARG A 5 -25.46 18.80 -73.92
CA ARG A 5 -24.91 17.53 -74.44
C ARG A 5 -24.80 16.45 -73.37
N ARG A 6 -25.33 15.29 -73.72
CA ARG A 6 -24.99 14.02 -73.08
C ARG A 6 -23.57 13.60 -73.50
N THR A 7 -22.75 13.18 -72.55
CA THR A 7 -21.70 12.22 -72.80
C THR A 7 -21.77 11.08 -71.80
N ARG A 8 -22.04 9.92 -72.34
CA ARG A 8 -21.87 8.62 -71.66
C ARG A 8 -20.38 8.35 -71.56
N THR A 9 -19.88 7.94 -70.38
CA THR A 9 -18.65 7.15 -70.26
C THR A 9 -18.85 6.15 -69.18
N SER A 10 -18.94 4.94 -69.61
CA SER A 10 -18.39 3.63 -69.20
C SER A 10 -18.18 3.36 -67.69
N ALA A 11 -18.92 2.38 -67.23
CA ALA A 11 -18.69 1.66 -66.01
C ALA A 11 -17.33 1.00 -66.00
N LEU A 12 -16.44 1.38 -65.09
CA LEU A 12 -15.37 0.50 -64.61
C LEU A 12 -15.83 -0.09 -63.29
N ARG A 13 -16.19 -1.36 -63.31
CA ARG A 13 -16.33 -2.19 -62.16
C ARG A 13 -14.91 -2.49 -61.64
N ALA A 14 -14.45 -1.72 -60.65
CA ALA A 14 -13.30 -2.08 -59.83
C ALA A 14 -13.80 -2.98 -58.74
N GLY A 15 -13.45 -4.28 -58.82
CA GLY A 15 -13.70 -5.23 -57.77
C GLY A 15 -12.88 -4.86 -56.53
N LEU A 16 -13.55 -4.64 -55.43
CA LEU A 16 -12.89 -4.54 -54.12
C LEU A 16 -12.35 -5.94 -53.73
N PRO A 17 -11.07 -6.07 -53.40
CA PRO A 17 -10.59 -7.31 -52.83
C PRO A 17 -11.20 -7.43 -51.43
N LEU A 18 -11.79 -8.58 -51.17
CA LEU A 18 -12.26 -9.03 -49.88
C LEU A 18 -11.05 -9.09 -48.92
N ALA A 19 -10.81 -7.98 -48.22
CA ALA A 19 -9.77 -7.92 -47.21
C ALA A 19 -10.16 -8.89 -46.10
N LEU A 20 -9.33 -9.89 -46.00
CA LEU A 20 -9.31 -10.93 -44.97
C LEU A 20 -9.34 -10.27 -43.59
N LEU A 21 -10.49 -10.25 -42.93
CA LEU A 21 -10.66 -9.83 -41.56
C LEU A 21 -10.11 -10.95 -40.67
N CYS A 22 -8.79 -10.95 -40.46
CA CYS A 22 -8.19 -11.75 -39.40
C CYS A 22 -8.72 -11.24 -38.06
N ALA A 23 -9.77 -11.89 -37.58
CA ALA A 23 -10.19 -11.76 -36.20
C ALA A 23 -9.04 -12.27 -35.31
N LEU A 24 -8.19 -11.33 -34.87
CA LEU A 24 -7.33 -11.54 -33.74
C LEU A 24 -8.21 -11.71 -32.51
N THR A 25 -8.66 -12.93 -32.25
CA THR A 25 -9.14 -13.32 -30.94
C THR A 25 -7.94 -13.27 -30.02
N ILE A 26 -7.65 -12.08 -29.48
CA ILE A 26 -6.82 -11.94 -28.30
C ILE A 26 -7.60 -12.63 -27.21
N GLY A 27 -7.32 -13.93 -27.03
CA GLY A 27 -7.74 -14.67 -25.88
C GLY A 27 -7.18 -13.95 -24.67
N CYS A 28 -8.03 -13.23 -23.94
CA CYS A 28 -7.75 -12.84 -22.57
C CYS A 28 -7.70 -14.13 -21.74
N ALA A 29 -6.62 -14.90 -21.92
CA ALA A 29 -6.18 -15.82 -20.89
C ALA A 29 -5.78 -14.91 -19.72
N GLY A 30 -6.73 -14.66 -18.83
CA GLY A 30 -6.44 -14.08 -17.52
C GLY A 30 -5.39 -14.97 -16.87
N ARG A 31 -4.12 -14.63 -17.09
CA ARG A 31 -3.06 -15.13 -16.22
C ARG A 31 -3.42 -14.56 -14.86
N ASN A 32 -3.96 -15.43 -14.00
CA ASN A 32 -3.86 -15.20 -12.57
C ASN A 32 -2.36 -15.01 -12.34
N VAL A 33 -1.94 -13.76 -12.21
CA VAL A 33 -0.63 -13.44 -11.68
C VAL A 33 -0.74 -13.86 -10.22
N GLU A 34 -0.42 -15.11 -9.97
CA GLU A 34 -0.25 -15.65 -8.63
C GLU A 34 0.80 -14.77 -8.00
N GLN A 35 0.33 -13.89 -7.10
CA GLN A 35 1.24 -13.03 -6.35
C GLN A 35 2.14 -13.95 -5.54
N ALA A 36 3.45 -13.91 -5.84
CA ALA A 36 4.42 -14.59 -5.00
C ALA A 36 4.12 -14.24 -3.53
N PRO A 37 4.05 -15.23 -2.65
CA PRO A 37 3.81 -14.97 -1.23
C PRO A 37 4.79 -13.91 -0.75
N VAL A 38 4.30 -12.93 0.00
CA VAL A 38 5.18 -11.99 0.69
C VAL A 38 6.09 -12.85 1.57
N PRO A 39 7.41 -12.84 1.36
CA PRO A 39 8.31 -13.64 2.19
C PRO A 39 8.03 -13.32 3.65
N ALA A 40 7.94 -14.33 4.51
CA ALA A 40 7.88 -14.10 5.94
C ALA A 40 9.08 -13.22 6.33
N PRO A 41 8.88 -12.20 7.17
CA PRO A 41 9.99 -11.36 7.61
C PRO A 41 11.07 -12.25 8.19
N PRO A 42 12.35 -11.96 7.91
CA PRO A 42 13.45 -12.68 8.55
C PRO A 42 13.26 -12.68 10.07
N PRO A 43 13.50 -13.78 10.77
CA PRO A 43 13.25 -13.89 12.22
C PRO A 43 14.06 -12.89 13.07
N ASP A 44 15.15 -12.38 12.52
CA ASP A 44 15.96 -11.32 13.10
C ASP A 44 15.26 -9.96 13.10
N ARG A 45 14.36 -9.69 12.14
CA ARG A 45 13.63 -8.41 12.09
C ARG A 45 12.62 -8.27 13.24
N ALA A 46 11.88 -9.32 13.55
CA ALA A 46 10.95 -9.29 14.68
C ALA A 46 11.71 -9.12 16.01
N ALA A 47 12.83 -9.82 16.18
CA ALA A 47 13.69 -9.67 17.34
C ALA A 47 14.31 -8.26 17.45
N SER A 48 14.67 -7.63 16.33
CA SER A 48 15.17 -6.26 16.32
C SER A 48 14.08 -5.27 16.75
N LEU A 49 12.86 -5.37 16.18
CA LEU A 49 11.75 -4.52 16.62
C LEU A 49 11.39 -4.76 18.08
N GLN A 50 11.40 -6.02 18.53
CA GLN A 50 11.19 -6.34 19.94
C GLN A 50 12.22 -5.62 20.83
N SER A 51 13.50 -5.66 20.46
CA SER A 51 14.57 -4.98 21.24
C SER A 51 14.33 -3.47 21.34
N ASP A 52 13.95 -2.84 20.22
CA ASP A 52 13.66 -1.39 20.19
C ASP A 52 12.42 -1.05 21.05
N LEU A 53 11.41 -1.93 21.05
CA LEU A 53 10.23 -1.78 21.90
C LEU A 53 10.53 -2.00 23.38
N ASP A 54 11.36 -2.99 23.73
CA ASP A 54 11.81 -3.23 25.11
C ASP A 54 12.59 -2.02 25.64
N GLU A 55 13.45 -1.40 24.81
CA GLU A 55 14.17 -0.18 25.16
C GLU A 55 13.19 1.00 25.33
N LEU A 56 12.25 1.17 24.42
CA LEU A 56 11.22 2.22 24.48
C LEU A 56 10.44 2.19 25.79
N ALA A 57 10.05 1.00 26.25
CA ALA A 57 9.25 0.83 27.47
C ALA A 57 10.09 0.72 28.75
N GLY A 58 11.42 0.84 28.66
CA GLY A 58 12.30 0.64 29.82
C GLY A 58 12.17 -0.74 30.47
N GLY A 59 11.92 -1.77 29.66
CA GLY A 59 11.74 -3.15 30.08
C GLY A 59 10.31 -3.56 30.42
N GLY A 60 9.31 -2.69 30.29
CA GLY A 60 7.87 -2.94 30.38
C GLY A 60 7.36 -4.26 30.98
N ALA A 61 6.11 -4.63 30.71
CA ALA A 61 5.58 -5.93 31.15
C ALA A 61 6.20 -7.08 30.32
N PRO A 62 6.63 -8.17 30.96
CA PRO A 62 7.31 -9.26 30.29
C PRO A 62 6.52 -9.81 29.08
N GLY A 63 7.18 -9.89 27.93
CA GLY A 63 6.62 -10.45 26.69
C GLY A 63 5.73 -9.52 25.88
N GLU A 64 5.36 -8.33 26.36
CA GLU A 64 4.54 -7.40 25.57
C GLU A 64 5.27 -6.88 24.33
N ALA A 65 6.57 -6.56 24.43
CA ALA A 65 7.38 -6.16 23.28
C ALA A 65 7.44 -7.24 22.20
N HIS A 66 7.66 -8.49 22.61
CA HIS A 66 7.62 -9.64 21.71
C HIS A 66 6.25 -9.78 21.03
N LEU A 67 5.18 -9.78 21.82
CA LEU A 67 3.80 -9.89 21.31
C LEU A 67 3.49 -8.77 20.30
N LEU A 68 3.87 -7.54 20.61
CA LEU A 68 3.63 -6.38 19.74
C LEU A 68 4.45 -6.45 18.45
N ALA A 69 5.74 -6.82 18.54
CA ALA A 69 6.61 -6.96 17.38
C ALA A 69 6.11 -8.03 16.42
N GLU A 70 5.83 -9.23 16.93
CA GLU A 70 5.30 -10.34 16.12
C GLU A 70 3.96 -9.99 15.47
N ALA A 71 3.03 -9.43 16.24
CA ALA A 71 1.72 -9.04 15.72
C ALA A 71 1.83 -7.95 14.64
N ALA A 72 2.69 -6.95 14.83
CA ALA A 72 2.88 -5.88 13.85
C ALA A 72 3.49 -6.40 12.54
N MET A 73 4.49 -7.30 12.63
CA MET A 73 5.10 -7.94 11.46
C MET A 73 4.10 -8.82 10.71
N ALA A 74 3.40 -9.71 11.45
CA ALA A 74 2.45 -10.63 10.87
C ALA A 74 1.27 -9.90 10.20
N GLU A 75 0.73 -8.87 10.87
CA GLU A 75 -0.37 -8.08 10.31
C GLU A 75 0.06 -7.30 9.07
N SER A 76 1.25 -6.71 9.08
CA SER A 76 1.78 -6.02 7.88
C SER A 76 1.90 -6.96 6.69
N ALA A 77 2.43 -8.16 6.89
CA ALA A 77 2.53 -9.17 5.85
C ALA A 77 1.14 -9.63 5.36
N ARG A 78 0.20 -9.86 6.28
CA ARG A 78 -1.18 -10.25 5.97
C ARG A 78 -1.88 -9.19 5.10
N LEU A 79 -1.78 -7.92 5.50
CA LEU A 79 -2.37 -6.80 4.77
C LEU A 79 -1.76 -6.63 3.37
N ALA A 80 -0.45 -6.88 3.19
CA ALA A 80 0.18 -6.85 1.87
C ALA A 80 -0.46 -7.84 0.90
N VAL A 81 -0.79 -9.04 1.39
CA VAL A 81 -1.49 -10.07 0.61
C VAL A 81 -2.94 -9.65 0.35
N GLU A 82 -3.66 -9.22 1.38
CA GLU A 82 -5.06 -8.80 1.28
C GLU A 82 -5.24 -7.64 0.29
N TYR A 83 -4.39 -6.62 0.37
CA TYR A 83 -4.41 -5.49 -0.56
C TYR A 83 -3.85 -5.85 -1.94
N ARG A 84 -3.35 -7.06 -2.13
CA ARG A 84 -2.64 -7.47 -3.36
C ARG A 84 -1.59 -6.43 -3.73
N MET A 85 -0.75 -6.06 -2.76
CA MET A 85 0.10 -4.89 -2.82
C MET A 85 0.98 -4.85 -4.06
N ALA A 86 0.81 -3.82 -4.90
CA ALA A 86 1.70 -3.56 -6.02
C ALA A 86 2.93 -2.76 -5.54
N ARG A 87 4.10 -3.10 -6.08
CA ARG A 87 5.35 -2.41 -5.72
C ARG A 87 5.80 -1.48 -6.84
N PRO A 88 6.38 -0.32 -6.52
CA PRO A 88 6.50 0.29 -5.19
C PRO A 88 5.16 0.83 -4.66
N ALA A 89 5.10 1.20 -3.37
CA ALA A 89 3.88 1.69 -2.71
C ALA A 89 3.20 2.87 -3.44
N LEU A 90 3.98 3.78 -4.00
CA LEU A 90 3.46 4.90 -4.80
C LEU A 90 2.70 4.43 -6.05
N PHE A 91 3.16 3.35 -6.70
CA PHE A 91 2.43 2.78 -7.83
C PHE A 91 1.10 2.18 -7.37
N ASN A 92 1.09 1.51 -6.21
CA ASN A 92 -0.17 1.04 -5.62
C ASN A 92 -1.15 2.20 -5.35
N ASN A 93 -0.66 3.36 -4.88
CA ASN A 93 -1.50 4.54 -4.68
C ASN A 93 -2.16 5.00 -5.99
N VAL A 94 -1.43 4.98 -7.10
CA VAL A 94 -2.01 5.30 -8.42
C VAL A 94 -3.15 4.35 -8.73
N LEU A 95 -2.96 3.04 -8.56
CA LEU A 95 -4.00 2.04 -8.84
C LEU A 95 -5.25 2.23 -7.97
N VAL A 96 -5.08 2.61 -6.70
CA VAL A 96 -6.21 2.92 -5.80
C VAL A 96 -6.91 4.21 -6.26
N ASN A 97 -6.16 5.26 -6.56
CA ASN A 97 -6.72 6.56 -6.91
C ASN A 97 -7.48 6.55 -8.26
N VAL A 98 -7.11 5.67 -9.18
CA VAL A 98 -7.85 5.48 -10.45
C VAL A 98 -8.95 4.42 -10.35
N GLY A 99 -9.22 3.88 -9.17
CA GLY A 99 -10.31 2.92 -8.93
C GLY A 99 -10.03 1.48 -9.38
N LEU A 100 -8.79 1.15 -9.71
CA LEU A 100 -8.39 -0.23 -10.06
C LEU A 100 -8.15 -1.11 -8.84
N LYS A 101 -8.02 -0.51 -7.66
CA LYS A 101 -7.88 -1.18 -6.36
C LYS A 101 -8.66 -0.44 -5.29
N GLU A 102 -9.11 -1.16 -4.30
CA GLU A 102 -9.94 -0.60 -3.23
C GLU A 102 -9.12 -0.06 -2.06
N ARG A 103 -8.01 -0.74 -1.70
CA ARG A 103 -7.21 -0.43 -0.51
C ARG A 103 -5.69 -0.44 -0.82
N GLY A 104 -4.91 0.08 0.13
CA GLY A 104 -3.45 0.09 0.09
C GLY A 104 -2.82 1.48 0.13
N LEU A 105 -3.62 2.56 0.37
CA LEU A 105 -3.09 3.88 0.73
C LEU A 105 -2.53 3.87 2.15
N CYS A 106 -1.64 4.79 2.49
CA CYS A 106 -1.00 4.84 3.82
C CYS A 106 -2.01 4.85 4.97
N TRP A 107 -3.13 5.58 4.85
CA TRP A 107 -4.15 5.62 5.89
C TRP A 107 -4.94 4.30 6.02
N HIS A 108 -5.12 3.51 4.93
CA HIS A 108 -5.70 2.17 5.03
C HIS A 108 -4.82 1.25 5.88
N TRP A 109 -3.51 1.31 5.63
CA TRP A 109 -2.55 0.54 6.41
C TRP A 109 -2.56 0.92 7.89
N THR A 110 -2.60 2.24 8.17
CA THR A 110 -2.66 2.73 9.54
C THR A 110 -3.93 2.29 10.25
N GLU A 111 -5.08 2.38 9.57
CA GLU A 111 -6.39 1.99 10.11
C GLU A 111 -6.42 0.51 10.50
N ASP A 112 -6.02 -0.37 9.56
CA ASP A 112 -6.12 -1.80 9.77
C ASP A 112 -5.06 -2.31 10.76
N LEU A 113 -3.83 -1.79 10.70
CA LEU A 113 -2.80 -2.12 11.68
C LEU A 113 -3.20 -1.66 13.09
N PHE A 114 -3.72 -0.43 13.21
CA PHE A 114 -4.22 0.09 14.49
C PHE A 114 -5.36 -0.78 15.03
N ALA A 115 -6.31 -1.16 14.17
CA ALA A 115 -7.44 -2.00 14.56
C ALA A 115 -7.00 -3.39 15.03
N ALA A 116 -5.94 -3.95 14.46
CA ALA A 116 -5.39 -5.23 14.88
C ALA A 116 -4.63 -5.10 16.21
N LEU A 117 -3.69 -4.18 16.30
CA LEU A 117 -2.79 -4.08 17.46
C LEU A 117 -3.49 -3.58 18.74
N ARG A 118 -4.52 -2.73 18.62
CA ARG A 118 -5.29 -2.29 19.80
C ARG A 118 -6.05 -3.40 20.53
N ARG A 119 -6.14 -4.60 19.94
CA ARG A 119 -6.76 -5.78 20.57
C ARG A 119 -5.79 -6.54 21.47
N LEU A 120 -4.52 -6.22 21.38
CA LEU A 120 -3.51 -6.85 22.21
C LEU A 120 -3.64 -6.35 23.67
N PRO A 121 -3.38 -7.21 24.65
CA PRO A 121 -3.43 -6.84 26.07
C PRO A 121 -2.16 -6.07 26.46
N LEU A 122 -1.99 -4.87 25.95
CA LEU A 122 -0.81 -4.04 26.20
C LEU A 122 -1.03 -3.15 27.41
N SER A 123 -0.18 -3.27 28.40
CA SER A 123 -0.14 -2.43 29.60
C SER A 123 0.98 -1.40 29.58
N SER A 124 2.08 -1.70 28.89
CA SER A 124 3.29 -0.88 28.83
C SER A 124 3.31 0.09 27.66
N TYR A 125 2.43 -0.09 26.68
CA TYR A 125 2.43 0.67 25.44
C TYR A 125 1.12 1.42 25.21
N GLU A 126 1.21 2.50 24.44
CA GLU A 126 0.07 3.23 23.87
C GLU A 126 0.23 3.33 22.36
N LEU A 127 -0.91 3.22 21.66
CA LEU A 127 -0.96 3.29 20.21
C LEU A 127 -1.56 4.62 19.78
N HIS A 128 -0.89 5.30 18.86
CA HIS A 128 -1.31 6.60 18.34
C HIS A 128 -1.39 6.57 16.82
N TRP A 129 -2.32 7.32 16.29
CA TRP A 129 -2.34 7.60 14.85
C TRP A 129 -1.45 8.80 14.58
N GLY A 130 -0.35 8.58 13.88
CA GLY A 130 0.55 9.63 13.41
C GLY A 130 0.15 10.15 12.04
N ILE A 131 0.28 11.45 11.84
CA ILE A 131 0.12 12.11 10.56
C ILE A 131 1.32 13.01 10.30
N ALA A 132 1.81 13.01 9.06
CA ALA A 132 2.86 13.91 8.62
C ALA A 132 2.39 14.73 7.43
N HIS A 133 2.81 15.99 7.34
CA HIS A 133 2.41 16.93 6.30
C HIS A 133 0.89 17.09 6.17
N ARG A 134 0.19 17.17 7.29
CA ARG A 134 -1.26 17.30 7.38
C ARG A 134 -1.83 18.31 6.37
N GLY A 135 -2.83 17.87 5.59
CA GLY A 135 -3.51 18.69 4.60
C GLY A 135 -2.70 19.00 3.34
N ARG A 136 -1.48 18.47 3.20
CA ARG A 136 -0.69 18.66 1.99
C ARG A 136 -0.99 17.58 0.96
N LEU A 137 -1.68 17.98 -0.11
CA LEU A 137 -2.03 17.08 -1.21
C LEU A 137 -0.78 16.33 -1.73
N PHE A 138 -0.91 15.01 -1.90
CA PHE A 138 0.14 14.06 -2.33
C PHE A 138 1.36 13.94 -1.41
N ARG A 139 1.39 14.65 -0.27
CA ARG A 139 2.49 14.59 0.69
C ARG A 139 2.06 14.12 2.07
N GLU A 140 0.77 14.23 2.37
CA GLU A 140 0.23 13.73 3.62
C GLU A 140 0.52 12.24 3.75
N HIS A 141 1.06 11.85 4.89
CA HIS A 141 1.35 10.47 5.21
C HIS A 141 0.82 10.10 6.57
N ASN A 142 0.29 8.90 6.68
CA ASN A 142 -0.30 8.37 7.90
C ASN A 142 0.46 7.10 8.30
N SER A 143 0.69 6.92 9.58
CA SER A 143 1.28 5.71 10.14
C SER A 143 0.88 5.51 11.60
N LEU A 144 1.11 4.31 12.11
CA LEU A 144 0.95 4.01 13.52
C LEU A 144 2.21 4.44 14.27
N VAL A 145 2.02 5.01 15.47
CA VAL A 145 3.10 5.32 16.40
C VAL A 145 2.85 4.60 17.71
N VAL A 146 3.86 3.96 18.24
CA VAL A 146 3.85 3.29 19.54
C VAL A 146 4.69 4.10 20.50
N THR A 147 4.16 4.40 21.68
CA THR A 147 4.92 5.01 22.79
C THR A 147 4.94 4.08 23.99
N ALA A 148 5.88 4.27 24.90
CA ALA A 148 5.68 3.76 26.25
C ALA A 148 4.47 4.47 26.87
N ARG A 149 3.76 3.79 27.77
CA ARG A 149 2.55 4.32 28.39
C ARG A 149 2.84 5.59 29.19
N GLY A 150 2.06 6.64 28.86
CA GLY A 150 2.20 7.95 29.51
C GLY A 150 3.33 8.81 28.96
N GLU A 151 4.13 8.30 28.03
CA GLU A 151 5.21 9.04 27.39
C GLU A 151 4.71 9.90 26.22
N SER A 152 5.53 10.87 25.83
CA SER A 152 5.19 11.80 24.76
C SER A 152 5.17 11.11 23.39
N PHE A 153 4.29 11.54 22.48
CA PHE A 153 4.26 11.06 21.10
C PHE A 153 5.63 11.12 20.41
N ALA A 154 6.41 12.17 20.68
CA ALA A 154 7.72 12.37 20.07
C ALA A 154 8.80 11.37 20.53
N SER A 155 8.60 10.67 21.65
CA SER A 155 9.50 9.60 22.11
C SER A 155 9.19 8.24 21.49
N GLY A 156 8.11 8.11 20.71
CA GLY A 156 7.63 6.86 20.18
C GLY A 156 8.42 6.32 18.99
N ILE A 157 7.97 5.14 18.54
CA ILE A 157 8.44 4.44 17.33
C ILE A 157 7.31 4.43 16.31
N VAL A 158 7.60 4.86 15.10
CA VAL A 158 6.72 4.75 13.93
C VAL A 158 6.72 3.31 13.44
N LEU A 159 5.54 2.74 13.16
CA LEU A 159 5.36 1.43 12.52
C LEU A 159 4.67 1.64 11.16
N ASP A 160 5.43 1.59 10.07
CA ASP A 160 4.98 1.99 8.74
C ASP A 160 5.07 0.84 7.71
N PRO A 161 4.02 0.05 7.55
CA PRO A 161 3.99 -1.03 6.57
C PRO A 161 3.85 -0.54 5.12
N TRP A 162 3.32 0.68 4.90
CA TRP A 162 3.14 1.22 3.56
C TRP A 162 4.48 1.51 2.89
N ARG A 163 5.45 2.07 3.62
CA ARG A 163 6.73 2.56 3.08
C ARG A 163 7.50 1.50 2.30
N GLU A 164 7.50 0.25 2.80
CA GLU A 164 8.17 -0.90 2.17
C GLU A 164 7.17 -1.91 1.57
N SER A 165 5.97 -1.44 1.22
CA SER A 165 4.96 -2.25 0.51
C SER A 165 4.60 -3.56 1.23
N GLY A 166 4.43 -3.48 2.55
CA GLY A 166 4.04 -4.60 3.41
C GLY A 166 5.16 -5.24 4.22
N ALA A 167 6.43 -4.94 3.93
CA ALA A 167 7.49 -5.18 4.90
C ALA A 167 7.45 -4.03 5.92
N LEU A 168 7.23 -4.36 7.19
CA LEU A 168 7.10 -3.33 8.21
C LEU A 168 8.41 -2.53 8.34
N TYR A 169 8.35 -1.23 8.05
CA TYR A 169 9.42 -0.28 8.37
C TYR A 169 9.14 0.33 9.74
N TRP A 170 10.17 0.54 10.55
CA TRP A 170 10.05 1.26 11.81
C TRP A 170 11.26 2.14 12.08
N VAL A 171 11.04 3.19 12.84
CA VAL A 171 12.07 4.19 13.19
C VAL A 171 11.56 5.04 14.36
N ALA A 172 12.45 5.56 15.19
CA ALA A 172 12.07 6.52 16.22
C ALA A 172 11.46 7.78 15.57
N VAL A 173 10.39 8.32 16.16
CA VAL A 173 9.67 9.51 15.64
C VAL A 173 10.63 10.67 15.39
N ARG A 174 11.61 10.88 16.29
CA ARG A 174 12.58 11.98 16.21
C ARG A 174 13.63 11.79 15.13
N GLU A 175 13.85 10.58 14.65
CA GLU A 175 14.85 10.23 13.65
C GLU A 175 14.28 10.12 12.25
N ASP A 176 12.95 10.07 12.13
CA ASP A 176 12.31 9.98 10.83
C ASP A 176 12.37 11.30 10.07
N ARG A 177 12.51 11.19 8.76
CA ARG A 177 12.42 12.33 7.83
C ARG A 177 11.03 12.97 7.76
N TYR A 178 9.98 12.28 8.20
CA TYR A 178 8.62 12.79 8.22
C TYR A 178 8.36 13.58 9.51
N PRO A 179 7.79 14.80 9.42
CA PRO A 179 7.43 15.60 10.60
C PRO A 179 6.13 15.06 11.21
N TRP A 180 6.25 14.01 11.98
CA TRP A 180 5.11 13.35 12.61
C TRP A 180 4.47 14.20 13.71
N GLU A 181 3.16 14.23 13.71
CA GLU A 181 2.31 14.78 14.77
C GLU A 181 1.14 13.84 15.07
N PRO A 182 0.57 13.85 16.27
CA PRO A 182 -0.62 13.06 16.56
C PRO A 182 -1.81 13.59 15.75
N ARG A 183 -2.65 12.68 15.27
CA ARG A 183 -3.85 13.01 14.49
C ARG A 183 -4.94 13.62 15.35
#